data_075d75ae8f7444c590fe8376b914443b
#
_entry.id   075d75ae8f7444c590fe8376b914443b
#
_cell.length_a   1.000
_cell.length_b   1.000
_cell.length_c   1.000
_cell.angle_alpha   90.00
_cell.angle_beta   90.00
_cell.angle_gamma   90.00
#
_symmetry.space_group_name_H-M   'P 1'
#
loop_
_entity.id
_entity.type
_entity.pdbx_description
1 polymer ?
#
loop_
_entity_poly.entity_id
_entity_poly.type
_entity_poly.pdbx_seq_one_letter_code
_entity_poly.pdbx_strand_id
1 'polypeptide(L)'
;VLGVVTFYTMFHKEAVGKHLIGVCTTSLCAVMGGDMVYETVRKHLGLDGEGTTEDGAFTLERVECNAACDFAPVMMLNWEFMDNMTPRKAIEIIEKLRNDEEVHSTRGPQITSWRDNERVLAGFNDGRGNDGPAAGHSSLAGWRIANNVKEGE
;
A
#
# COMPACT_ATOMS: atom_id res chain seq x y z
N VAL A 1 4.89 12.82 -24.71
CA VAL A 1 3.83 12.34 -23.82
C VAL A 1 3.98 10.85 -23.52
N LEU A 2 3.97 9.96 -24.54
CA LEU A 2 4.01 8.50 -24.33
C LEU A 2 5.21 8.04 -23.49
N GLY A 3 6.42 8.55 -23.75
CA GLY A 3 7.62 8.18 -23.00
C GLY A 3 7.54 8.52 -21.50
N VAL A 4 6.87 9.61 -21.13
CA VAL A 4 6.65 9.99 -19.73
C VAL A 4 5.65 9.03 -19.07
N VAL A 5 4.53 8.78 -19.74
CA VAL A 5 3.47 7.89 -19.22
C VAL A 5 3.96 6.43 -19.04
N THR A 6 4.88 5.97 -19.90
CA THR A 6 5.43 4.61 -19.79
C THR A 6 6.59 4.51 -18.81
N PHE A 7 7.24 5.60 -18.47
CA PHE A 7 8.37 5.61 -17.55
C PHE A 7 7.96 5.69 -16.09
N TYR A 8 7.01 6.55 -15.76
CA TYR A 8 6.56 6.75 -14.36
C TYR A 8 5.47 5.76 -13.98
N THR A 9 5.71 4.95 -12.97
CA THR A 9 4.80 3.87 -12.51
C THR A 9 3.45 4.36 -11.98
N MET A 10 3.35 5.64 -11.55
CA MET A 10 2.10 6.24 -11.12
C MET A 10 1.09 6.49 -12.26
N PHE A 11 1.55 6.45 -13.52
CA PHE A 11 0.67 6.58 -14.68
C PHE A 11 0.25 5.20 -15.18
N HIS A 12 -0.96 4.82 -14.86
CA HIS A 12 -1.56 3.59 -15.38
C HIS A 12 -2.07 3.80 -16.80
N LYS A 13 -1.79 2.85 -17.68
CA LYS A 13 -2.22 2.88 -19.10
C LYS A 13 -3.60 2.27 -19.30
N GLU A 14 -4.05 1.51 -18.32
CA GLU A 14 -5.34 0.85 -18.28
C GLU A 14 -6.11 1.27 -17.04
N ALA A 15 -7.42 1.02 -17.04
CA ALA A 15 -8.27 1.37 -15.90
C ALA A 15 -7.87 0.55 -14.67
N VAL A 16 -7.60 1.24 -13.57
CA VAL A 16 -7.38 0.65 -12.25
C VAL A 16 -8.74 0.42 -11.58
N GLY A 17 -8.86 -0.67 -10.82
CA GLY A 17 -10.05 -0.97 -10.04
C GLY A 17 -10.29 0.02 -8.89
N LYS A 18 -11.36 -0.22 -8.12
CA LYS A 18 -11.69 0.59 -6.95
C LYS A 18 -10.51 0.68 -5.97
N HIS A 19 -9.75 -0.42 -5.83
CA HIS A 19 -8.57 -0.52 -4.98
C HIS A 19 -7.37 -1.05 -5.76
N LEU A 20 -6.23 -0.36 -5.64
CA LEU A 20 -4.94 -0.78 -6.18
C LEU A 20 -4.11 -1.44 -5.09
N ILE A 21 -3.72 -2.68 -5.31
CA ILE A 21 -2.87 -3.47 -4.41
C ILE A 21 -1.50 -3.62 -5.05
N GLY A 22 -0.49 -2.96 -4.49
CA GLY A 22 0.91 -3.11 -4.87
C GLY A 22 1.66 -3.96 -3.84
N VAL A 23 2.24 -5.08 -4.24
CA VAL A 23 3.02 -5.93 -3.33
C VAL A 23 4.50 -5.81 -3.65
N CYS A 24 5.28 -5.36 -2.68
CA CYS A 24 6.73 -5.31 -2.83
C CYS A 24 7.31 -6.73 -2.83
N THR A 25 8.00 -7.08 -3.94
CA THR A 25 8.66 -8.37 -4.14
C THR A 25 10.15 -8.20 -4.41
N THR A 26 10.74 -7.07 -4.03
CA THR A 26 12.18 -6.84 -4.13
C THR A 26 12.93 -7.44 -2.95
N SER A 27 14.23 -7.60 -3.08
CA SER A 27 15.16 -8.37 -2.25
C SER A 27 14.68 -8.72 -0.83
N LEU A 28 14.58 -7.74 0.07
CA LEU A 28 14.26 -8.03 1.48
C LEU A 28 12.80 -8.45 1.66
N CYS A 29 11.86 -7.78 0.99
CA CYS A 29 10.46 -8.19 1.04
C CYS A 29 10.26 -9.61 0.51
N ALA A 30 10.94 -9.98 -0.59
CA ALA A 30 10.90 -11.34 -1.13
C ALA A 30 11.40 -12.38 -0.10
N VAL A 31 12.58 -12.13 0.50
CA VAL A 31 13.16 -13.01 1.54
C VAL A 31 12.23 -13.13 2.75
N MET A 32 11.55 -12.05 3.13
CA MET A 32 10.62 -12.02 4.26
C MET A 32 9.23 -12.55 3.94
N GLY A 33 8.96 -12.98 2.69
CA GLY A 33 7.70 -13.60 2.29
C GLY A 33 6.80 -12.73 1.41
N GLY A 34 7.30 -11.64 0.84
CA GLY A 34 6.55 -10.78 -0.09
C GLY A 34 6.00 -11.52 -1.30
N ASP A 35 6.79 -12.44 -1.88
CA ASP A 35 6.30 -13.31 -2.97
C ASP A 35 5.14 -14.21 -2.52
N MET A 36 5.16 -14.71 -1.28
CA MET A 36 4.06 -15.50 -0.72
C MET A 36 2.80 -14.64 -0.55
N VAL A 37 2.95 -13.39 -0.11
CA VAL A 37 1.82 -12.45 -0.02
C VAL A 37 1.23 -12.23 -1.40
N TYR A 38 2.06 -11.88 -2.40
CA TYR A 38 1.63 -11.66 -3.77
C TYR A 38 0.88 -12.87 -4.35
N GLU A 39 1.47 -14.05 -4.29
CA GLU A 39 0.87 -15.27 -4.84
C GLU A 39 -0.44 -15.66 -4.14
N THR A 40 -0.54 -15.42 -2.84
CA THR A 40 -1.77 -15.67 -2.10
C THR A 40 -2.88 -14.69 -2.52
N VAL A 41 -2.56 -13.41 -2.62
CA VAL A 41 -3.50 -12.38 -3.08
C VAL A 41 -3.93 -12.65 -4.52
N ARG A 42 -2.98 -12.94 -5.41
CA ARG A 42 -3.25 -13.26 -6.82
C ARG A 42 -4.27 -14.40 -6.97
N LYS A 43 -4.01 -15.51 -6.26
CA LYS A 43 -4.91 -16.69 -6.28
C LYS A 43 -6.29 -16.38 -5.68
N HIS A 44 -6.32 -15.62 -4.60
CA HIS A 44 -7.56 -15.23 -3.95
C HIS A 44 -8.44 -14.33 -4.82
N LEU A 45 -7.82 -13.44 -5.60
CA LEU A 45 -8.50 -12.58 -6.56
C LEU A 45 -8.83 -13.28 -7.89
N GLY A 46 -8.38 -14.51 -8.10
CA GLY A 46 -8.62 -15.27 -9.34
C GLY A 46 -7.85 -14.75 -10.55
N LEU A 47 -6.71 -14.12 -10.33
CA LEU A 47 -5.88 -13.52 -11.38
C LEU A 47 -4.78 -14.49 -11.84
N ASP A 48 -4.49 -14.51 -13.14
CA ASP A 48 -3.37 -15.29 -13.70
C ASP A 48 -2.02 -14.62 -13.54
N GLY A 49 -2.01 -13.29 -13.30
CA GLY A 49 -0.83 -12.46 -13.13
C GLY A 49 -1.20 -11.13 -12.48
N GLU A 50 -0.50 -10.08 -12.88
CA GLU A 50 -0.90 -8.70 -12.60
C GLU A 50 -2.16 -8.35 -13.40
N GLY A 51 -3.02 -7.52 -12.85
CA GLY A 51 -4.23 -7.08 -13.56
C GLY A 51 -5.37 -6.72 -12.63
N THR A 52 -6.52 -6.47 -13.24
CA THR A 52 -7.74 -6.05 -12.56
C THR A 52 -8.77 -7.18 -12.56
N THR A 53 -9.46 -7.37 -11.43
CA THR A 53 -10.55 -8.32 -11.30
C THR A 53 -11.72 -7.97 -12.25
N GLU A 54 -12.47 -8.96 -12.71
CA GLU A 54 -13.56 -8.76 -13.67
C GLU A 54 -14.63 -7.79 -13.15
N ASP A 55 -14.86 -7.75 -11.85
CA ASP A 55 -15.78 -6.84 -11.17
C ASP A 55 -15.24 -5.41 -11.03
N GLY A 56 -13.96 -5.16 -11.41
CA GLY A 56 -13.30 -3.87 -11.26
C GLY A 56 -13.05 -3.46 -9.81
N ALA A 57 -13.15 -4.38 -8.86
CA ALA A 57 -12.96 -4.06 -7.45
C ALA A 57 -11.49 -3.88 -7.09
N PHE A 58 -10.62 -4.75 -7.60
CA PHE A 58 -9.19 -4.75 -7.25
C PHE A 58 -8.30 -4.81 -8.49
N THR A 59 -7.20 -4.06 -8.43
CA THR A 59 -6.05 -4.24 -9.34
C THR A 59 -4.86 -4.71 -8.51
N LEU A 60 -4.18 -5.76 -8.96
CA LEU A 60 -2.97 -6.28 -8.32
C LEU A 60 -1.76 -6.03 -9.20
N GLU A 61 -0.70 -5.51 -8.61
CA GLU A 61 0.59 -5.33 -9.27
C GLU A 61 1.76 -5.68 -8.33
N ARG A 62 2.90 -6.01 -8.92
CA ARG A 62 4.18 -6.04 -8.22
C ARG A 62 4.76 -4.64 -8.23
N VAL A 63 5.24 -4.18 -7.08
CA VAL A 63 5.89 -2.88 -6.99
C VAL A 63 7.36 -3.02 -6.62
N GLU A 64 8.15 -2.06 -7.10
CA GLU A 64 9.53 -1.91 -6.68
C GLU A 64 9.62 -1.49 -5.21
N CYS A 65 10.84 -1.50 -4.68
CA CYS A 65 11.07 -1.18 -3.27
C CYS A 65 10.58 0.23 -2.90
N ASN A 66 9.66 0.30 -1.93
CA ASN A 66 9.13 1.56 -1.40
C ASN A 66 9.95 2.10 -0.20
N ALA A 67 11.20 1.65 -0.06
CA ALA A 67 12.14 2.07 0.99
C ALA A 67 11.62 1.92 2.44
N ALA A 68 10.69 0.97 2.67
CA ALA A 68 10.16 0.61 3.98
C ALA A 68 10.64 -0.80 4.42
N CYS A 69 11.89 -1.11 4.12
CA CYS A 69 12.47 -2.45 4.32
C CYS A 69 12.55 -2.87 5.79
N ASP A 70 12.59 -1.92 6.70
CA ASP A 70 12.51 -2.12 8.16
C ASP A 70 11.16 -2.71 8.61
N PHE A 71 10.12 -2.59 7.79
CA PHE A 71 8.78 -3.13 8.01
C PHE A 71 8.38 -4.23 7.00
N ALA A 72 9.38 -4.86 6.37
CA ALA A 72 9.13 -5.93 5.39
C ALA A 72 8.38 -7.14 6.01
N PRO A 73 7.51 -7.84 5.25
CA PRO A 73 7.08 -7.54 3.90
C PRO A 73 6.09 -6.36 3.84
N VAL A 74 6.18 -5.55 2.77
CA VAL A 74 5.35 -4.36 2.59
C VAL A 74 4.39 -4.56 1.43
N MET A 75 3.15 -4.18 1.65
CA MET A 75 2.12 -4.03 0.64
C MET A 75 1.66 -2.56 0.61
N MET A 76 1.31 -2.07 -0.57
CA MET A 76 0.66 -0.78 -0.72
C MET A 76 -0.81 -1.01 -1.06
N LEU A 77 -1.68 -0.24 -0.46
CA LEU A 77 -3.10 -0.24 -0.77
C LEU A 77 -3.52 1.18 -1.10
N ASN A 78 -3.80 1.44 -2.37
CA ASN A 78 -4.03 2.79 -2.89
C ASN A 78 -2.89 3.77 -2.51
N TRP A 79 -1.63 3.28 -2.55
CA TRP A 79 -0.40 3.97 -2.14
C TRP A 79 -0.28 4.26 -0.64
N GLU A 80 -1.19 3.75 0.19
CA GLU A 80 -1.02 3.75 1.64
C GLU A 80 -0.25 2.51 2.09
N PHE A 81 0.64 2.67 3.07
CA PHE A 81 1.50 1.60 3.57
C PHE A 81 0.76 0.59 4.42
N MET A 82 0.96 -0.69 4.10
CA MET A 82 0.57 -1.84 4.89
C MET A 82 1.84 -2.60 5.28
N ASP A 83 2.33 -2.37 6.48
CA ASP A 83 3.60 -2.88 7.00
C ASP A 83 3.46 -4.28 7.61
N ASN A 84 4.58 -5.04 7.63
CA ASN A 84 4.65 -6.37 8.25
C ASN A 84 3.54 -7.32 7.80
N MET A 85 3.35 -7.38 6.50
CA MET A 85 2.24 -8.15 5.90
C MET A 85 2.51 -9.65 5.94
N THR A 86 1.44 -10.38 6.12
CA THR A 86 1.39 -11.82 5.95
C THR A 86 0.30 -12.18 4.95
N PRO A 87 0.35 -13.36 4.30
CA PRO A 87 -0.71 -13.82 3.41
C PRO A 87 -2.11 -13.72 4.04
N ARG A 88 -2.24 -14.13 5.30
CA ARG A 88 -3.51 -14.07 6.05
C ARG A 88 -4.02 -12.64 6.22
N LYS A 89 -3.16 -11.72 6.70
CA LYS A 89 -3.53 -10.31 6.87
C LYS A 89 -3.96 -9.67 5.54
N ALA A 90 -3.26 -9.98 4.45
CA ALA A 90 -3.60 -9.44 3.14
C ALA A 90 -5.01 -9.87 2.71
N ILE A 91 -5.36 -11.15 2.88
CA ILE A 91 -6.71 -11.64 2.57
C ILE A 91 -7.77 -11.00 3.49
N GLU A 92 -7.51 -10.91 4.80
CA GLU A 92 -8.43 -10.27 5.75
C GLU A 92 -8.75 -8.81 5.35
N ILE A 93 -7.75 -8.07 4.89
CA ILE A 93 -7.91 -6.69 4.41
C ILE A 93 -8.75 -6.65 3.13
N ILE A 94 -8.46 -7.52 2.17
CA ILE A 94 -9.19 -7.59 0.91
C ILE A 94 -10.67 -7.92 1.16
N GLU A 95 -10.96 -8.88 2.03
CA GLU A 95 -12.34 -9.23 2.37
C GLU A 95 -13.09 -8.09 3.07
N LYS A 96 -12.43 -7.37 3.98
CA LYS A 96 -13.01 -6.16 4.59
C LYS A 96 -13.39 -5.12 3.53
N LEU A 97 -12.47 -4.81 2.61
CA LEU A 97 -12.72 -3.85 1.53
C LEU A 97 -13.83 -4.32 0.57
N ARG A 98 -13.92 -5.63 0.34
CA ARG A 98 -14.98 -6.22 -0.49
C ARG A 98 -16.36 -6.09 0.15
N ASN A 99 -16.40 -6.11 1.49
CA ASN A 99 -17.61 -5.91 2.29
C ASN A 99 -17.89 -4.43 2.62
N ASP A 100 -17.16 -3.49 2.02
CA ASP A 100 -17.21 -2.05 2.31
C ASP A 100 -16.98 -1.73 3.81
N GLU A 101 -16.21 -2.57 4.50
CA GLU A 101 -15.79 -2.33 5.87
C GLU A 101 -14.63 -1.33 5.92
N GLU A 102 -14.56 -0.55 6.99
CA GLU A 102 -13.50 0.43 7.20
C GLU A 102 -12.15 -0.26 7.43
N VAL A 103 -11.14 0.17 6.68
CA VAL A 103 -9.75 -0.30 6.78
C VAL A 103 -8.83 0.90 6.95
N HIS A 104 -7.87 0.80 7.86
CA HIS A 104 -6.82 1.79 8.03
C HIS A 104 -5.46 1.25 7.58
N SER A 105 -4.65 2.15 7.05
CA SER A 105 -3.23 1.93 6.85
C SER A 105 -2.55 1.59 8.18
N THR A 106 -1.46 0.83 8.15
CA THR A 106 -0.63 0.59 9.35
C THR A 106 0.00 1.88 9.90
N ARG A 107 -0.03 2.96 9.12
CA ARG A 107 0.48 4.28 9.47
C ARG A 107 -0.61 5.32 9.74
N GLY A 108 -1.87 4.89 9.86
CA GLY A 108 -2.98 5.67 10.38
C GLY A 108 -4.08 6.05 9.39
N PRO A 109 -3.77 6.55 8.17
CA PRO A 109 -4.81 7.00 7.25
C PRO A 109 -5.83 5.91 6.92
N GLN A 110 -7.11 6.31 6.84
CA GLN A 110 -8.16 5.45 6.34
C GLN A 110 -7.97 5.19 4.85
N ILE A 111 -8.16 3.94 4.45
CA ILE A 111 -8.11 3.54 3.04
C ILE A 111 -9.40 4.01 2.35
N THR A 112 -9.23 4.81 1.33
CA THR A 112 -10.30 5.25 0.42
C THR A 112 -10.20 4.54 -0.93
N SER A 113 -10.92 4.99 -1.95
CA SER A 113 -10.75 4.44 -3.29
C SER A 113 -9.45 4.94 -3.94
N TRP A 114 -8.94 4.19 -4.91
CA TRP A 114 -7.83 4.64 -5.76
C TRP A 114 -8.09 6.03 -6.36
N ARG A 115 -9.29 6.24 -6.86
CA ARG A 115 -9.70 7.52 -7.46
C ARG A 115 -9.65 8.70 -6.48
N ASP A 116 -10.02 8.48 -5.22
CA ASP A 116 -9.95 9.53 -4.20
C ASP A 116 -8.49 9.90 -3.92
N ASN A 117 -7.61 8.90 -3.81
CA ASN A 117 -6.18 9.15 -3.64
C ASN A 117 -5.56 9.87 -4.84
N GLU A 118 -5.91 9.50 -6.08
CA GLU A 118 -5.46 10.25 -7.26
C GLU A 118 -5.87 11.73 -7.21
N ARG A 119 -7.08 12.03 -6.75
CA ARG A 119 -7.55 13.41 -6.58
C ARG A 119 -6.72 14.18 -5.55
N VAL A 120 -6.40 13.55 -4.42
CA VAL A 120 -5.53 14.15 -3.39
C VAL A 120 -4.13 14.41 -3.96
N LEU A 121 -3.55 13.44 -4.66
CA LEU A 121 -2.25 13.59 -5.33
C LEU A 121 -2.26 14.68 -6.42
N ALA A 122 -3.40 14.89 -7.07
CA ALA A 122 -3.60 15.97 -8.04
C ALA A 122 -3.82 17.35 -7.38
N GLY A 123 -3.80 17.45 -6.04
CA GLY A 123 -3.93 18.70 -5.30
C GLY A 123 -5.34 19.04 -4.81
N PHE A 124 -6.30 18.13 -4.96
CA PHE A 124 -7.65 18.31 -4.40
C PHE A 124 -7.66 17.80 -2.95
N ASN A 125 -7.54 18.72 -2.01
CA ASN A 125 -7.49 18.40 -0.58
C ASN A 125 -8.81 17.76 -0.11
N ASP A 126 -8.71 16.66 0.62
CA ASP A 126 -9.82 15.94 1.25
C ASP A 126 -9.96 16.22 2.77
N GLY A 127 -9.13 17.08 3.32
CA GLY A 127 -9.12 17.44 4.74
C GLY A 127 -8.41 16.45 5.66
N ARG A 128 -7.89 15.32 5.14
CA ARG A 128 -7.31 14.22 5.93
C ARG A 128 -5.79 14.22 6.01
N GLY A 129 -5.15 15.35 5.68
CA GLY A 129 -3.69 15.45 5.63
C GLY A 129 -2.96 15.17 6.96
N ASN A 130 -3.69 15.08 8.08
CA ASN A 130 -3.16 14.78 9.41
C ASN A 130 -3.68 13.45 9.98
N ASP A 131 -4.31 12.60 9.17
CA ASP A 131 -4.79 11.29 9.59
C ASP A 131 -3.60 10.36 9.84
N GLY A 132 -3.32 10.14 11.11
CA GLY A 132 -2.25 9.28 11.58
C GLY A 132 -0.84 9.88 11.47
N PRO A 133 0.10 9.31 12.20
CA PRO A 133 1.49 9.75 12.18
C PRO A 133 2.17 9.32 10.88
N ALA A 134 2.81 10.28 10.20
CA ALA A 134 3.68 10.00 9.05
C ALA A 134 4.89 9.13 9.43
N ALA A 135 5.27 9.09 10.71
CA ALA A 135 6.36 8.28 11.25
C ALA A 135 5.95 7.64 12.58
N GLY A 136 6.08 6.32 12.66
CA GLY A 136 5.84 5.56 13.89
C GLY A 136 6.98 5.69 14.91
N HIS A 137 6.78 5.08 16.08
CA HIS A 137 7.73 5.10 17.20
C HIS A 137 9.15 4.68 16.78
N SER A 138 9.28 3.58 16.06
CA SER A 138 10.58 3.07 15.59
C SER A 138 11.28 4.02 14.62
N SER A 139 10.54 4.67 13.73
CA SER A 139 11.09 5.65 12.77
C SER A 139 11.59 6.91 13.46
N LEU A 140 11.01 7.26 14.61
CA LEU A 140 11.39 8.43 15.40
C LEU A 140 12.46 8.14 16.46
N ALA A 141 12.85 6.89 16.67
CA ALA A 141 13.77 6.50 17.74
C ALA A 141 15.11 7.25 17.65
N GLY A 142 15.72 7.32 16.48
CA GLY A 142 16.99 8.05 16.28
C GLY A 142 16.85 9.56 16.52
N TRP A 143 15.75 10.15 16.06
CA TRP A 143 15.47 11.57 16.30
C TRP A 143 15.29 11.87 17.81
N ARG A 144 14.55 11.03 18.53
CA ARG A 144 14.35 11.17 19.98
C ARG A 144 15.65 11.08 20.75
N ILE A 145 16.50 10.09 20.42
CA ILE A 145 17.84 9.95 21.05
C ILE A 145 18.68 11.20 20.81
N ALA A 146 18.72 11.69 19.57
CA ALA A 146 19.51 12.89 19.22
C ALA A 146 19.01 14.16 19.91
N ASN A 147 17.73 14.25 20.23
CA ASN A 147 17.13 15.42 20.88
C ASN A 147 16.83 15.23 22.38
N ASN A 148 17.28 14.10 22.99
CA ASN A 148 17.03 13.75 24.39
C ASN A 148 15.54 13.73 24.78
N VAL A 149 14.65 13.39 23.84
CA VAL A 149 13.21 13.27 24.08
C VAL A 149 12.89 11.91 24.64
N LYS A 150 12.23 11.86 25.81
CA LYS A 150 11.82 10.58 26.44
C LYS A 150 10.60 10.00 25.77
N GLU A 151 10.43 8.66 25.90
CA GLU A 151 9.22 7.99 25.45
C GLU A 151 7.99 8.53 26.20
N GLY A 152 7.00 9.01 25.45
CA GLY A 152 5.75 9.50 26.02
C GLY A 152 5.59 11.03 26.06
N GLU A 153 6.58 11.78 25.57
CA GLU A 153 6.50 13.23 25.34
C GLU A 153 6.21 13.57 23.88
#